data_9897f6e55c80e22fe193f80fd69b6a9e
#
_entry.id   9897f6e55c80e22fe193f80fd69b6a9e
#
_cell.length_a   1.000
_cell.length_b   1.000
_cell.length_c   1.000
_cell.angle_alpha   90.00
_cell.angle_beta   90.00
_cell.angle_gamma   90.00
#
_symmetry.space_group_name_H-M   'P 1'
#
loop_
_entity.id
_entity.type
_entity.pdbx_description
1 polymer ?
#
loop_
_entity_poly.entity_id
_entity_poly.type
_entity_poly.pdbx_seq_one_letter_code
_entity_poly.pdbx_strand_id
1 'polypeptide(L)'
;MATPPEPLMRRVVLYVDSLKIGGAERVTLTFARWLRQNGWTPIVLTRQSSTLDFYPIPAGVERAVEPPDPRWLRLLGRWGLPWRVRRLRHWLRQQQVSLAIGMTTKPAVKLLLAAHPLRIPCAVSERNFPPLKPMALPWGVLRRFSYRWASLHIVQTRATGEWLKQQLSAEPQL
;
A
#
# COMPACT_ATOMS: atom_id res chain seq x y z
N MET A 1 11.66 31.79 -26.16
CA MET A 1 12.24 30.65 -25.38
C MET A 1 11.07 29.97 -24.68
N ALA A 2 10.71 28.77 -25.07
CA ALA A 2 9.65 28.02 -24.42
C ALA A 2 10.19 27.50 -23.08
N THR A 3 9.48 27.79 -21.99
CA THR A 3 9.76 27.24 -20.65
C THR A 3 9.74 25.72 -20.77
N PRO A 4 10.79 24.99 -20.29
CA PRO A 4 10.75 23.54 -20.31
C PRO A 4 9.52 23.06 -19.53
N PRO A 5 8.83 21.99 -20.00
CA PRO A 5 7.66 21.48 -19.32
C PRO A 5 8.05 21.13 -17.87
N GLU A 6 7.24 21.60 -16.91
CA GLU A 6 7.40 21.24 -15.51
C GLU A 6 7.54 19.71 -15.39
N PRO A 7 8.56 19.21 -14.67
CA PRO A 7 8.75 17.78 -14.52
C PRO A 7 7.48 17.20 -13.89
N LEU A 8 6.81 16.30 -14.60
CA LEU A 8 5.66 15.56 -14.10
C LEU A 8 5.95 15.09 -12.68
N MET A 9 5.27 15.66 -11.69
CA MET A 9 5.49 15.32 -10.28
C MET A 9 5.22 13.83 -10.09
N ARG A 10 6.28 13.04 -9.95
CA ARG A 10 6.20 11.58 -9.75
C ARG A 10 5.76 11.31 -8.31
N ARG A 11 4.45 11.36 -8.05
CA ARG A 11 3.91 11.10 -6.73
C ARG A 11 3.83 9.60 -6.46
N VAL A 12 4.40 9.17 -5.33
CA VAL A 12 4.36 7.76 -4.91
C VAL A 12 3.75 7.64 -3.52
N VAL A 13 2.78 6.75 -3.36
CA VAL A 13 2.21 6.44 -2.06
C VAL A 13 2.82 5.18 -1.47
N LEU A 14 3.28 5.26 -0.20
CA LEU A 14 3.68 4.12 0.62
C LEU A 14 2.59 3.92 1.67
N TYR A 15 1.83 2.83 1.55
CA TYR A 15 0.71 2.57 2.45
C TYR A 15 1.07 1.50 3.48
N VAL A 16 1.04 1.89 4.75
CA VAL A 16 1.26 1.03 5.92
C VAL A 16 0.11 1.20 6.91
N ASP A 17 -0.09 0.29 7.83
CA ASP A 17 -1.23 0.33 8.75
C ASP A 17 -1.11 1.47 9.78
N SER A 18 0.09 1.69 10.31
CA SER A 18 0.42 2.75 11.28
C SER A 18 1.90 3.13 11.15
N LEU A 19 2.34 4.15 11.90
CA LEU A 19 3.76 4.46 12.13
C LEU A 19 4.16 4.29 13.60
N LYS A 20 3.52 3.35 14.30
CA LYS A 20 3.94 2.93 15.65
C LYS A 20 5.32 2.28 15.61
N ILE A 21 5.83 1.88 16.77
CA ILE A 21 7.10 1.15 16.87
C ILE A 21 7.00 -0.17 16.09
N GLY A 22 7.85 -0.34 15.07
CA GLY A 22 7.89 -1.57 14.27
C GLY A 22 8.89 -1.52 13.12
N GLY A 23 9.25 -2.71 12.63
CA GLY A 23 10.23 -2.84 11.54
C GLY A 23 9.68 -2.41 10.17
N ALA A 24 8.41 -2.67 9.91
CA ALA A 24 7.76 -2.29 8.65
C ALA A 24 7.66 -0.76 8.53
N GLU A 25 7.34 -0.09 9.62
CA GLU A 25 7.22 1.35 9.75
C GLU A 25 8.56 2.05 9.50
N ARG A 26 9.63 1.57 10.16
CA ARG A 26 10.99 2.06 9.97
C ARG A 26 11.44 1.94 8.51
N VAL A 27 11.20 0.78 7.89
CA VAL A 27 11.57 0.56 6.48
C VAL A 27 10.72 1.43 5.55
N THR A 28 9.44 1.64 5.85
CA THR A 28 8.58 2.55 5.09
C THR A 28 9.18 3.95 5.02
N LEU A 29 9.64 4.50 6.15
CA LEU A 29 10.24 5.83 6.21
C LEU A 29 11.62 5.88 5.55
N THR A 30 12.42 4.84 5.70
CA THR A 30 13.72 4.72 5.01
C THR A 30 13.52 4.72 3.50
N PHE A 31 12.54 3.97 3.02
CA PHE A 31 12.22 3.88 1.60
C PHE A 31 11.62 5.19 1.06
N ALA A 32 10.74 5.84 1.84
CA ALA A 32 10.21 7.17 1.50
C ALA A 32 11.34 8.22 1.36
N ARG A 33 12.32 8.22 2.28
CA ARG A 33 13.50 9.09 2.19
C ARG A 33 14.30 8.82 0.92
N TRP A 34 14.57 7.57 0.61
CA TRP A 34 15.28 7.17 -0.60
C TRP A 34 14.54 7.62 -1.87
N LEU A 35 13.23 7.40 -1.94
CA LEU A 35 12.40 7.86 -3.06
C LEU A 35 12.47 9.38 -3.22
N ARG A 36 12.43 10.13 -2.11
CA ARG A 36 12.59 11.60 -2.15
C ARG A 36 13.92 12.02 -2.74
N GLN A 37 15.01 11.35 -2.35
CA GLN A 37 16.36 11.61 -2.88
C GLN A 37 16.49 11.26 -4.37
N ASN A 38 15.63 10.38 -4.89
CA ASN A 38 15.59 9.96 -6.29
C ASN A 38 14.49 10.68 -7.12
N GLY A 39 14.08 11.88 -6.72
CA GLY A 39 13.20 12.74 -7.52
C GLY A 39 11.71 12.40 -7.46
N TRP A 40 11.28 11.57 -6.49
CA TRP A 40 9.86 11.29 -6.24
C TRP A 40 9.29 12.24 -5.19
N THR A 41 7.97 12.40 -5.20
CA THR A 41 7.22 13.04 -4.12
C THR A 41 6.51 11.95 -3.32
N PRO A 42 7.14 11.42 -2.26
CA PRO A 42 6.57 10.32 -1.48
C PRO A 42 5.52 10.80 -0.49
N ILE A 43 4.41 10.04 -0.43
CA ILE A 43 3.33 10.22 0.53
C ILE A 43 3.28 8.96 1.40
N VAL A 44 3.50 9.10 2.68
CA VAL A 44 3.28 8.01 3.64
C VAL A 44 1.84 8.06 4.13
N LEU A 45 1.04 7.10 3.65
CA LEU A 45 -0.37 6.96 4.01
C LEU A 45 -0.53 5.90 5.11
N THR A 46 -1.31 6.22 6.15
CA THR A 46 -1.69 5.24 7.16
C THR A 46 -3.19 5.21 7.40
N ARG A 47 -3.66 4.10 7.94
CA ARG A 47 -5.03 3.97 8.43
C ARG A 47 -5.20 4.58 9.83
N GLN A 48 -4.16 4.47 10.67
CA GLN A 48 -4.19 5.03 12.02
C GLN A 48 -3.78 6.50 12.03
N SER A 49 -4.23 7.22 13.07
CA SER A 49 -3.95 8.65 13.28
C SER A 49 -2.44 8.91 13.38
N SER A 50 -2.02 10.07 12.88
CA SER A 50 -0.65 10.59 13.02
C SER A 50 -0.25 10.89 14.46
N THR A 51 -1.21 11.08 15.37
CA THR A 51 -0.94 11.23 16.80
C THR A 51 -0.29 10.00 17.45
N LEU A 52 -0.31 8.87 16.76
CA LEU A 52 0.28 7.60 17.20
C LEU A 52 1.63 7.32 16.52
N ASP A 53 2.14 8.27 15.73
CA ASP A 53 3.41 8.10 15.04
C ASP A 53 4.56 8.15 16.06
N PHE A 54 5.39 7.11 16.02
CA PHE A 54 6.59 7.00 16.86
C PHE A 54 7.83 7.56 16.16
N TYR A 55 7.92 7.37 14.86
CA TYR A 55 9.05 7.82 14.08
C TYR A 55 8.78 9.19 13.46
N PRO A 56 9.77 10.12 13.46
CA PRO A 56 9.64 11.40 12.77
C PRO A 56 9.55 11.17 11.25
N ILE A 57 8.72 11.96 10.59
CA ILE A 57 8.60 11.95 9.13
C ILE A 57 9.84 12.61 8.52
N PRO A 58 10.53 11.97 7.54
CA PRO A 58 11.67 12.57 6.88
C PRO A 58 11.31 13.85 6.13
N ALA A 59 12.24 14.80 6.08
CA ALA A 59 12.05 16.06 5.34
C ALA A 59 11.66 15.80 3.88
N GLY A 60 10.66 16.52 3.37
CA GLY A 60 10.15 16.41 2.01
C GLY A 60 9.32 15.17 1.73
N VAL A 61 8.94 14.41 2.77
CA VAL A 61 7.97 13.32 2.70
C VAL A 61 6.61 13.81 3.20
N GLU A 62 5.57 13.66 2.39
CA GLU A 62 4.21 14.02 2.80
C GLU A 62 3.63 12.95 3.74
N ARG A 63 2.90 13.39 4.77
CA ARG A 63 2.18 12.52 5.70
C ARG A 63 0.68 12.61 5.45
N ALA A 64 0.04 11.47 5.20
CA ALA A 64 -1.40 11.39 5.03
C ALA A 64 -2.02 10.31 5.92
N VAL A 65 -3.24 10.53 6.34
CA VAL A 65 -4.06 9.56 7.07
C VAL A 65 -5.31 9.29 6.25
N GLU A 66 -5.74 8.03 6.15
CA GLU A 66 -7.02 7.74 5.53
C GLU A 66 -8.14 8.51 6.23
N PRO A 67 -9.08 9.10 5.48
CA PRO A 67 -10.24 9.71 6.09
C PRO A 67 -10.96 8.72 7.01
N PRO A 68 -11.36 9.12 8.23
CA PRO A 68 -12.02 8.22 9.17
C PRO A 68 -13.33 7.68 8.59
N ASP A 69 -13.63 6.42 8.90
CA ASP A 69 -14.88 5.82 8.46
C ASP A 69 -16.07 6.54 9.10
N PRO A 70 -17.09 6.93 8.33
CA PRO A 70 -18.35 7.43 8.89
C PRO A 70 -19.02 6.34 9.74
N ARG A 71 -19.94 6.76 10.63
CA ARG A 71 -20.58 5.83 11.60
C ARG A 71 -21.17 4.60 10.93
N TRP A 72 -21.93 4.78 9.86
CA TRP A 72 -22.55 3.67 9.12
C TRP A 72 -21.52 2.67 8.55
N LEU A 73 -20.38 3.16 8.05
CA LEU A 73 -19.34 2.31 7.48
C LEU A 73 -18.60 1.51 8.57
N ARG A 74 -18.49 2.07 9.78
CA ARG A 74 -17.97 1.35 10.94
C ARG A 74 -18.88 0.19 11.36
N LEU A 75 -20.20 0.39 11.32
CA LEU A 75 -21.20 -0.65 11.63
C LEU A 75 -21.14 -1.83 10.64
N LEU A 76 -20.82 -1.57 9.38
CA LEU A 76 -20.66 -2.63 8.37
C LEU A 76 -19.43 -3.52 8.61
N GLY A 77 -18.51 -3.17 9.52
CA GLY A 77 -17.34 -3.96 9.82
C GLY A 77 -16.57 -4.38 8.55
N ARG A 78 -16.35 -5.69 8.36
CA ARG A 78 -15.69 -6.25 7.17
C ARG A 78 -16.46 -6.05 5.85
N TRP A 79 -17.77 -5.99 5.90
CA TRP A 79 -18.62 -5.79 4.72
C TRP A 79 -18.48 -4.39 4.13
N GLY A 80 -17.97 -3.42 4.90
CA GLY A 80 -17.65 -2.08 4.42
C GLY A 80 -16.40 -1.96 3.56
N LEU A 81 -15.68 -3.06 3.28
CA LEU A 81 -14.44 -3.05 2.49
C LEU A 81 -14.60 -2.42 1.09
N PRO A 82 -15.65 -2.72 0.29
CA PRO A 82 -15.82 -2.11 -1.03
C PRO A 82 -15.87 -0.58 -0.99
N TRP A 83 -16.58 -0.02 -0.01
CA TRP A 83 -16.66 1.45 0.18
C TRP A 83 -15.33 2.05 0.60
N ARG A 84 -14.57 1.38 1.50
CA ARG A 84 -13.22 1.82 1.89
C ARG A 84 -12.27 1.82 0.70
N VAL A 85 -12.35 0.78 -0.14
CA VAL A 85 -11.57 0.69 -1.39
C VAL A 85 -11.95 1.81 -2.36
N ARG A 86 -13.27 2.08 -2.53
CA ARG A 86 -13.73 3.19 -3.38
C ARG A 86 -13.25 4.55 -2.90
N ARG A 87 -13.25 4.79 -1.57
CA ARG A 87 -12.73 6.03 -0.97
C ARG A 87 -11.22 6.16 -1.18
N LEU A 88 -10.46 5.08 -0.97
CA LEU A 88 -9.02 5.06 -1.24
C LEU A 88 -8.73 5.31 -2.73
N ARG A 89 -9.50 4.70 -3.64
CA ARG A 89 -9.38 4.94 -5.09
C ARG A 89 -9.60 6.41 -5.44
N HIS A 90 -10.62 7.03 -4.87
CA HIS A 90 -10.90 8.45 -5.09
C HIS A 90 -9.73 9.32 -4.58
N TRP A 91 -9.22 9.02 -3.41
CA TRP A 91 -8.07 9.69 -2.83
C TRP A 91 -6.81 9.55 -3.69
N LEU A 92 -6.49 8.34 -4.19
CA LEU A 92 -5.35 8.11 -5.10
C LEU A 92 -5.45 8.97 -6.35
N ARG A 93 -6.66 9.09 -6.91
CA ARG A 93 -6.92 9.95 -8.09
C ARG A 93 -6.72 11.41 -7.77
N GLN A 94 -7.28 11.90 -6.65
CA GLN A 94 -7.13 13.30 -6.22
C GLN A 94 -5.68 13.68 -5.96
N GLN A 95 -4.89 12.75 -5.40
CA GLN A 95 -3.47 12.95 -5.15
C GLN A 95 -2.60 12.74 -6.39
N GLN A 96 -3.17 12.44 -7.54
CA GLN A 96 -2.43 12.18 -8.80
C GLN A 96 -1.29 11.17 -8.61
N VAL A 97 -1.55 10.11 -7.83
CA VAL A 97 -0.56 9.08 -7.54
C VAL A 97 -0.19 8.33 -8.82
N SER A 98 1.10 8.25 -9.12
CA SER A 98 1.65 7.55 -10.30
C SER A 98 2.26 6.19 -9.97
N LEU A 99 2.56 5.92 -8.70
CA LEU A 99 3.06 4.64 -8.20
C LEU A 99 2.50 4.38 -6.80
N ALA A 100 2.10 3.15 -6.53
CA ALA A 100 1.58 2.74 -5.23
C ALA A 100 2.40 1.60 -4.63
N ILE A 101 2.73 1.65 -3.34
CA ILE A 101 3.53 0.65 -2.64
C ILE A 101 2.83 0.24 -1.36
N GLY A 102 2.36 -1.00 -1.30
CA GLY A 102 1.79 -1.58 -0.08
C GLY A 102 2.88 -2.18 0.80
N MET A 103 3.06 -1.64 2.01
CA MET A 103 4.18 -1.99 2.90
C MET A 103 3.88 -3.16 3.85
N THR A 104 2.63 -3.56 3.97
CA THR A 104 2.17 -4.73 4.75
C THR A 104 0.94 -5.34 4.08
N THR A 105 0.61 -6.59 4.37
CA THR A 105 -0.36 -7.39 3.60
C THR A 105 -1.76 -6.74 3.47
N LYS A 106 -2.40 -6.30 4.56
CA LYS A 106 -3.74 -5.69 4.48
C LYS A 106 -3.76 -4.36 3.72
N PRO A 107 -2.87 -3.40 4.01
CA PRO A 107 -2.65 -2.21 3.18
C PRO A 107 -2.39 -2.54 1.72
N ALA A 108 -1.53 -3.53 1.41
CA ALA A 108 -1.22 -3.92 0.04
C ALA A 108 -2.46 -4.44 -0.72
N VAL A 109 -3.23 -5.35 -0.12
CA VAL A 109 -4.49 -5.84 -0.71
C VAL A 109 -5.45 -4.70 -1.01
N LYS A 110 -5.67 -3.82 -0.03
CA LYS A 110 -6.58 -2.67 -0.19
C LYS A 110 -6.10 -1.71 -1.27
N LEU A 111 -4.79 -1.47 -1.31
CA LEU A 111 -4.15 -0.60 -2.30
C LEU A 111 -4.27 -1.18 -3.71
N LEU A 112 -4.02 -2.47 -3.90
CA LEU A 112 -4.19 -3.16 -5.19
C LEU A 112 -5.63 -3.06 -5.70
N LEU A 113 -6.63 -3.32 -4.84
CA LEU A 113 -8.05 -3.19 -5.18
C LEU A 113 -8.43 -1.76 -5.57
N ALA A 114 -7.75 -0.75 -5.01
CA ALA A 114 -8.01 0.66 -5.31
C ALA A 114 -7.26 1.14 -6.56
N ALA A 115 -5.98 0.74 -6.72
CA ALA A 115 -5.07 1.23 -7.75
C ALA A 115 -5.28 0.54 -9.12
N HIS A 116 -5.60 -0.77 -9.13
CA HIS A 116 -5.74 -1.55 -10.37
C HIS A 116 -6.73 -0.94 -11.38
N PRO A 117 -7.96 -0.54 -11.01
CA PRO A 117 -8.88 0.09 -11.96
C PRO A 117 -8.45 1.47 -12.45
N LEU A 118 -7.48 2.11 -11.78
CA LEU A 118 -6.87 3.36 -12.18
C LEU A 118 -5.63 3.15 -13.08
N ARG A 119 -5.24 1.90 -13.30
CA ARG A 119 -4.00 1.52 -14.00
C ARG A 119 -2.74 2.11 -13.34
N ILE A 120 -2.79 2.36 -12.03
CA ILE A 120 -1.63 2.79 -11.26
C ILE A 120 -0.79 1.55 -10.96
N PRO A 121 0.49 1.50 -11.40
CA PRO A 121 1.39 0.40 -11.06
C PRO A 121 1.53 0.28 -9.54
N CYS A 122 1.50 -0.96 -9.04
CA CYS A 122 1.50 -1.21 -7.61
C CYS A 122 2.56 -2.24 -7.24
N ALA A 123 3.46 -1.87 -6.33
CA ALA A 123 4.39 -2.79 -5.69
C ALA A 123 3.84 -3.28 -4.35
N VAL A 124 4.14 -4.52 -4.00
CA VAL A 124 3.78 -5.13 -2.72
C VAL A 124 5.03 -5.53 -1.98
N SER A 125 5.20 -5.03 -0.76
CA SER A 125 6.25 -5.46 0.17
C SER A 125 5.69 -6.45 1.18
N GLU A 126 6.02 -7.75 1.01
CA GLU A 126 5.64 -8.79 1.97
C GLU A 126 6.72 -8.93 3.03
N ARG A 127 6.37 -8.57 4.26
CA ARG A 127 7.31 -8.47 5.37
C ARG A 127 7.21 -9.62 6.39
N ASN A 128 6.27 -10.51 6.17
CA ASN A 128 6.08 -11.70 6.98
C ASN A 128 6.14 -12.93 6.06
N PHE A 129 6.51 -14.09 6.62
CA PHE A 129 6.33 -15.34 5.91
C PHE A 129 4.85 -15.76 6.01
N PRO A 130 4.09 -15.70 4.91
CA PRO A 130 2.64 -15.84 4.96
C PRO A 130 2.12 -17.16 5.55
N PRO A 131 2.79 -18.33 5.35
CA PRO A 131 2.39 -19.58 5.98
C PRO A 131 2.36 -19.53 7.51
N LEU A 132 3.28 -18.79 8.13
CA LEU A 132 3.33 -18.65 9.59
C LEU A 132 2.33 -17.60 10.12
N LYS A 133 1.70 -16.83 9.24
CA LYS A 133 0.70 -15.82 9.59
C LYS A 133 -0.56 -15.97 8.75
N PRO A 134 -1.37 -17.03 8.98
CA PRO A 134 -2.59 -17.22 8.23
C PRO A 134 -3.53 -16.03 8.43
N MET A 135 -4.19 -15.64 7.36
CA MET A 135 -5.13 -14.52 7.37
C MET A 135 -6.55 -15.04 7.41
N ALA A 136 -7.35 -14.48 8.33
CA ALA A 136 -8.78 -14.75 8.37
C ALA A 136 -9.48 -14.27 7.09
N LEU A 137 -10.58 -14.94 6.72
CA LEU A 137 -11.46 -14.50 5.64
C LEU A 137 -12.01 -13.07 5.92
N PRO A 138 -12.13 -12.21 4.91
CA PRO A 138 -11.89 -12.48 3.47
C PRO A 138 -10.44 -12.19 3.00
N TRP A 139 -9.55 -11.77 3.89
CA TRP A 139 -8.23 -11.23 3.51
C TRP A 139 -7.31 -12.23 2.81
N GLY A 140 -7.36 -13.51 3.20
CA GLY A 140 -6.57 -14.56 2.55
C GLY A 140 -6.95 -14.73 1.08
N VAL A 141 -8.25 -14.79 0.80
CA VAL A 141 -8.79 -14.89 -0.55
C VAL A 141 -8.47 -13.63 -1.37
N LEU A 142 -8.75 -12.45 -0.81
CA LEU A 142 -8.47 -11.19 -1.49
C LEU A 142 -6.98 -11.03 -1.81
N ARG A 143 -6.07 -11.45 -0.92
CA ARG A 143 -4.64 -11.45 -1.18
C ARG A 143 -4.31 -12.32 -2.39
N ARG A 144 -4.80 -13.58 -2.43
CA ARG A 144 -4.53 -14.51 -3.53
C ARG A 144 -4.93 -13.92 -4.90
N PHE A 145 -6.09 -13.27 -4.97
CA PHE A 145 -6.55 -12.64 -6.22
C PHE A 145 -5.81 -11.34 -6.53
N SER A 146 -5.73 -10.41 -5.58
CA SER A 146 -5.21 -9.07 -5.84
C SER A 146 -3.71 -9.04 -6.09
N TYR A 147 -2.92 -9.94 -5.48
CA TYR A 147 -1.46 -9.98 -5.66
C TYR A 147 -1.04 -10.25 -7.11
N ARG A 148 -1.91 -10.87 -7.92
CA ARG A 148 -1.68 -11.05 -9.36
C ARG A 148 -1.64 -9.73 -10.14
N TRP A 149 -2.21 -8.67 -9.58
CA TRP A 149 -2.22 -7.32 -10.17
C TRP A 149 -1.02 -6.48 -9.75
N ALA A 150 -0.16 -7.00 -8.90
CA ALA A 150 1.05 -6.30 -8.51
C ALA A 150 2.08 -6.32 -9.64
N SER A 151 2.65 -5.16 -9.94
CA SER A 151 3.74 -5.02 -10.91
C SER A 151 5.08 -5.53 -10.36
N LEU A 152 5.23 -5.56 -9.03
CA LEU A 152 6.45 -5.98 -8.34
C LEU A 152 6.11 -6.54 -6.95
N HIS A 153 6.78 -7.64 -6.59
CA HIS A 153 6.78 -8.18 -5.23
C HIS A 153 8.17 -8.00 -4.60
N ILE A 154 8.21 -7.31 -3.47
CA ILE A 154 9.41 -7.10 -2.66
C ILE A 154 9.32 -8.05 -1.47
N VAL A 155 10.21 -9.01 -1.39
CA VAL A 155 10.25 -10.04 -0.34
C VAL A 155 11.57 -9.99 0.43
N GLN A 156 11.54 -10.40 1.71
CA GLN A 156 12.72 -10.39 2.57
C GLN A 156 13.55 -11.68 2.46
N THR A 157 12.93 -12.79 2.07
CA THR A 157 13.58 -14.11 2.04
C THR A 157 13.25 -14.87 0.76
N ARG A 158 14.16 -15.77 0.34
CA ARG A 158 13.91 -16.68 -0.78
C ARG A 158 12.64 -17.53 -0.55
N ALA A 159 12.46 -18.05 0.65
CA ALA A 159 11.30 -18.87 1.01
C ALA A 159 9.98 -18.11 0.78
N THR A 160 9.91 -16.82 1.14
CA THR A 160 8.73 -15.99 0.85
C THR A 160 8.53 -15.80 -0.65
N GLY A 161 9.63 -15.61 -1.40
CA GLY A 161 9.57 -15.46 -2.86
C GLY A 161 9.09 -16.73 -3.57
N GLU A 162 9.59 -17.89 -3.18
CA GLU A 162 9.20 -19.20 -3.71
C GLU A 162 7.73 -19.49 -3.40
N TRP A 163 7.32 -19.26 -2.15
CA TRP A 163 5.93 -19.41 -1.76
C TRP A 163 5.00 -18.52 -2.58
N LEU A 164 5.35 -17.25 -2.78
CA LEU A 164 4.56 -16.32 -3.60
C LEU A 164 4.47 -16.80 -5.05
N LYS A 165 5.58 -17.24 -5.65
CA LYS A 165 5.57 -17.81 -7.01
C LYS A 165 4.60 -18.97 -7.12
N GLN A 166 4.61 -19.91 -6.18
CA GLN A 166 3.67 -21.04 -6.16
C GLN A 166 2.23 -20.58 -6.05
N GLN A 167 1.93 -19.61 -5.16
CA GLN A 167 0.57 -19.08 -4.99
C GLN A 167 0.04 -18.31 -6.20
N LEU A 168 0.93 -17.62 -6.93
CA LEU A 168 0.56 -16.83 -8.11
C LEU A 168 0.47 -17.67 -9.39
N SER A 169 1.24 -18.77 -9.48
CA SER A 169 1.23 -19.70 -10.60
C SER A 169 0.11 -20.73 -10.51
N ALA A 170 -0.40 -21.01 -9.31
CA ALA A 170 -1.52 -21.93 -9.16
C ALA A 170 -2.79 -21.31 -9.76
N GLU A 171 -3.35 -21.94 -10.80
CA GLU A 171 -4.68 -21.62 -11.29
C GLU A 171 -5.69 -21.75 -10.14
N PRO A 172 -6.71 -20.88 -10.06
CA PRO A 172 -7.77 -21.05 -9.08
C PRO A 172 -8.49 -22.38 -9.40
N GLN A 173 -8.29 -23.38 -8.57
CA GLN A 173 -9.23 -24.50 -8.54
C GLN A 173 -10.56 -23.93 -8.06
N LEU A 174 -11.53 -23.88 -8.96
CA LEU A 174 -12.93 -23.54 -8.68
C LEU A 174 -13.58 -24.67 -7.90
#